data_23d9150a7c67962b722c46992f590da3
#
_entry.id   23d9150a7c67962b722c46992f590da3
#
_cell.length_a   1.000
_cell.length_b   1.000
_cell.length_c   1.000
_cell.angle_alpha   90.00
_cell.angle_beta   90.00
_cell.angle_gamma   90.00
#
_symmetry.space_group_name_H-M   'P 1'
#
loop_
_entity.id
_entity.type
_entity.pdbx_description
1 polymer ?
#
loop_
_entity_poly.entity_id
_entity_poly.type
_entity_poly.pdbx_seq_one_letter_code
_entity_poly.pdbx_strand_id
1 'polypeptide(L)'
;MKALNKDAVIAVLLFAIAALFFWETYNIPQFEYASIGSEVWPRIILVPLFVLCAIYFCQSLLRGPAATSETAPAGNILVRYRNPILSFVIFFAFLYTVDFLGMLIGGSLLVFALLTVLGHRTPKFLLLHAVIAVGSVGAVWSLFTFALRVYLPEGELLRLY
;
A
#
# COMPACT_ATOMS: atom_id res chain seq x y z
N MET A 1 -15.12 4.86 -36.13
CA MET A 1 -15.13 4.25 -34.79
C MET A 1 -14.17 5.06 -33.95
N LYS A 2 -14.68 5.81 -32.91
CA LYS A 2 -13.81 6.57 -31.99
C LYS A 2 -12.93 5.58 -31.25
N ALA A 3 -11.61 5.72 -31.35
CA ALA A 3 -10.68 4.91 -30.59
C ALA A 3 -11.06 5.03 -29.11
N LEU A 4 -11.35 3.90 -28.48
CA LEU A 4 -11.71 3.86 -27.07
C LEU A 4 -10.53 4.46 -26.27
N ASN A 5 -10.79 5.53 -25.54
CA ASN A 5 -9.77 6.17 -24.74
C ASN A 5 -9.27 5.15 -23.68
N LYS A 6 -7.98 4.81 -23.72
CA LYS A 6 -7.39 3.83 -22.79
C LYS A 6 -7.71 4.16 -21.34
N ASP A 7 -7.72 5.46 -21.01
CA ASP A 7 -8.03 5.93 -19.67
C ASP A 7 -9.49 5.68 -19.29
N ALA A 8 -10.43 5.78 -20.27
CA ALA A 8 -11.83 5.46 -20.04
C ALA A 8 -12.03 3.96 -19.77
N VAL A 9 -11.29 3.10 -20.48
CA VAL A 9 -11.35 1.63 -20.24
C VAL A 9 -10.83 1.30 -18.85
N ILE A 10 -9.70 1.90 -18.45
CA ILE A 10 -9.12 1.73 -17.11
C ILE A 10 -10.10 2.24 -16.05
N ALA A 11 -10.70 3.41 -16.25
CA ALA A 11 -11.67 3.99 -15.33
C ALA A 11 -12.90 3.09 -15.12
N VAL A 12 -13.46 2.54 -16.22
CA VAL A 12 -14.59 1.60 -16.14
C VAL A 12 -14.20 0.33 -15.41
N LEU A 13 -12.99 -0.21 -15.67
CA LEU A 13 -12.51 -1.42 -15.01
C LEU A 13 -12.32 -1.20 -13.51
N LEU A 14 -11.71 -0.09 -13.12
CA LEU A 14 -11.54 0.28 -11.70
C LEU A 14 -12.90 0.47 -11.02
N PHE A 15 -13.84 1.14 -11.68
CA PHE A 15 -15.19 1.33 -11.16
C PHE A 15 -15.94 -0.01 -10.99
N ALA A 16 -15.81 -0.91 -11.96
CA ALA A 16 -16.40 -2.25 -11.87
C ALA A 16 -15.82 -3.07 -10.71
N ILE A 17 -14.50 -3.03 -10.53
CA ILE A 17 -13.81 -3.69 -9.41
C ILE A 17 -14.29 -3.11 -8.07
N ALA A 18 -14.35 -1.78 -7.95
CA ALA A 18 -14.82 -1.12 -6.74
C ALA A 18 -16.29 -1.47 -6.44
N ALA A 19 -17.15 -1.55 -7.47
CA ALA A 19 -18.55 -1.97 -7.34
C ALA A 19 -18.66 -3.42 -6.85
N LEU A 20 -17.83 -4.31 -7.39
CA LEU A 20 -17.79 -5.71 -6.99
C LEU A 20 -17.38 -5.85 -5.50
N PHE A 21 -16.33 -5.15 -5.08
CA PHE A 21 -15.93 -5.15 -3.68
C PHE A 21 -17.01 -4.53 -2.77
N PHE A 22 -17.68 -3.49 -3.21
CA PHE A 22 -18.78 -2.91 -2.44
C PHE A 22 -19.95 -3.88 -2.29
N TRP A 23 -20.31 -4.59 -3.35
CA TRP A 23 -21.31 -5.66 -3.31
C TRP A 23 -20.91 -6.75 -2.31
N GLU A 24 -19.65 -7.15 -2.31
CA GLU A 24 -19.15 -8.20 -1.41
C GLU A 24 -19.20 -7.78 0.08
N THR A 25 -19.22 -6.48 0.37
CA THR A 25 -19.39 -6.04 1.78
C THR A 25 -20.72 -6.44 2.41
N TYR A 26 -21.73 -6.81 1.62
CA TYR A 26 -23.01 -7.31 2.14
C TYR A 26 -22.94 -8.77 2.58
N ASN A 27 -21.95 -9.51 2.08
CA ASN A 27 -21.74 -10.93 2.40
C ASN A 27 -20.79 -11.12 3.62
N ILE A 28 -20.27 -10.03 4.20
CA ILE A 28 -19.38 -10.09 5.36
C ILE A 28 -20.18 -10.55 6.60
N PRO A 29 -19.77 -11.65 7.27
CA PRO A 29 -20.46 -12.13 8.46
C PRO A 29 -20.40 -11.10 9.59
N GLN A 30 -21.55 -10.88 10.24
CA GLN A 30 -21.70 -10.00 11.38
C GLN A 30 -21.31 -10.74 12.65
N PHE A 31 -20.48 -10.12 13.48
CA PHE A 31 -20.13 -10.64 14.80
C PHE A 31 -20.90 -9.89 15.88
N GLU A 32 -21.69 -10.58 16.67
CA GLU A 32 -22.60 -9.99 17.69
C GLU A 32 -21.87 -9.26 18.83
N TYR A 33 -20.57 -9.53 19.04
CA TYR A 33 -19.77 -8.91 20.11
C TYR A 33 -19.06 -7.62 19.68
N ALA A 34 -19.21 -7.17 18.43
CA ALA A 34 -18.60 -5.95 17.94
C ALA A 34 -19.63 -4.80 17.97
N SER A 35 -19.30 -3.69 18.62
CA SER A 35 -20.13 -2.47 18.64
C SER A 35 -20.20 -1.80 17.26
N ILE A 36 -19.30 -2.12 16.35
CA ILE A 36 -19.25 -1.64 14.96
C ILE A 36 -19.23 -2.86 14.04
N GLY A 37 -20.16 -2.93 13.10
CA GLY A 37 -20.24 -4.04 12.14
C GLY A 37 -18.95 -4.19 11.32
N SER A 38 -18.57 -5.42 11.03
CA SER A 38 -17.33 -5.75 10.29
C SER A 38 -17.30 -5.18 8.87
N GLU A 39 -18.46 -4.86 8.29
CA GLU A 39 -18.61 -4.24 6.97
C GLU A 39 -18.31 -2.73 6.95
N VAL A 40 -18.28 -2.07 8.10
CA VAL A 40 -18.14 -0.60 8.19
C VAL A 40 -16.76 -0.16 7.70
N TRP A 41 -15.70 -0.84 8.10
CA TRP A 41 -14.34 -0.53 7.68
C TRP A 41 -14.13 -0.63 6.15
N PRO A 42 -14.48 -1.73 5.48
CA PRO A 42 -14.41 -1.78 4.03
C PRO A 42 -15.23 -0.69 3.35
N ARG A 43 -16.44 -0.37 3.84
CA ARG A 43 -17.30 0.67 3.26
C ARG A 43 -16.70 2.06 3.39
N ILE A 44 -16.09 2.40 4.54
CA ILE A 44 -15.40 3.69 4.74
C ILE A 44 -14.27 3.89 3.71
N ILE A 45 -13.59 2.83 3.33
CA ILE A 45 -12.51 2.88 2.32
C ILE A 45 -13.08 2.91 0.89
N LEU A 46 -14.12 2.13 0.64
CA LEU A 46 -14.71 2.01 -0.69
C LEU A 46 -15.47 3.27 -1.13
N VAL A 47 -16.12 3.99 -0.22
CA VAL A 47 -16.85 5.22 -0.55
C VAL A 47 -15.92 6.27 -1.19
N PRO A 48 -14.81 6.71 -0.57
CA PRO A 48 -13.90 7.65 -1.21
C PRO A 48 -13.25 7.07 -2.48
N LEU A 49 -13.00 5.75 -2.53
CA LEU A 49 -12.50 5.10 -3.74
C LEU A 49 -13.50 5.24 -4.90
N PHE A 50 -14.80 5.03 -4.66
CA PHE A 50 -15.85 5.25 -5.65
C PHE A 50 -15.86 6.70 -6.17
N VAL A 51 -15.77 7.66 -5.25
CA VAL A 51 -15.74 9.08 -5.60
C VAL A 51 -14.52 9.38 -6.50
N LEU A 52 -13.35 8.86 -6.15
CA LEU A 52 -12.14 9.03 -6.95
C LEU A 52 -12.26 8.35 -8.34
N CYS A 53 -12.81 7.16 -8.41
CA CYS A 53 -13.07 6.46 -9.68
C CYS A 53 -14.06 7.25 -10.56
N ALA A 54 -15.12 7.81 -9.96
CA ALA A 54 -16.09 8.63 -10.68
C ALA A 54 -15.45 9.92 -11.22
N ILE A 55 -14.64 10.61 -10.39
CA ILE A 55 -13.89 11.79 -10.81
C ILE A 55 -12.94 11.45 -11.96
N TYR A 56 -12.18 10.36 -11.83
CA TYR A 56 -11.26 9.91 -12.87
C TYR A 56 -12.01 9.57 -14.18
N PHE A 57 -13.14 8.90 -14.07
CA PHE A 57 -14.00 8.59 -15.22
C PHE A 57 -14.50 9.87 -15.91
N CYS A 58 -15.04 10.84 -15.15
CA CYS A 58 -15.47 12.12 -15.70
C CYS A 58 -14.31 12.87 -16.38
N GLN A 59 -13.15 12.91 -15.75
CA GLN A 59 -11.95 13.54 -16.35
C GLN A 59 -11.51 12.84 -17.63
N SER A 60 -11.59 11.52 -17.69
CA SER A 60 -11.24 10.73 -18.87
C SER A 60 -12.17 11.02 -20.04
N LEU A 61 -13.45 11.25 -19.78
CA LEU A 61 -14.42 11.64 -20.81
C LEU A 61 -14.20 13.08 -21.30
N LEU A 62 -13.84 14.01 -20.40
CA LEU A 62 -13.65 15.41 -20.71
C LEU A 62 -12.33 15.69 -21.43
N ARG A 63 -11.26 14.93 -21.13
CA ARG A 63 -9.91 15.18 -21.66
C ARG A 63 -9.70 14.68 -23.09
N GLY A 64 -10.59 13.89 -23.68
CA GLY A 64 -10.43 13.36 -25.04
C GLY A 64 -9.17 12.49 -25.25
N PRO A 65 -8.98 11.88 -26.44
CA PRO A 65 -7.90 10.89 -26.66
C PRO A 65 -6.48 11.46 -26.76
N ALA A 66 -6.27 12.77 -26.57
CA ALA A 66 -4.99 13.44 -26.89
C ALA A 66 -4.12 13.80 -25.69
N ALA A 67 -4.54 13.58 -24.44
CA ALA A 67 -3.85 14.13 -23.28
C ALA A 67 -2.83 13.20 -22.60
N THR A 68 -2.74 11.94 -23.00
CA THR A 68 -1.82 10.96 -22.39
C THR A 68 -0.75 10.46 -23.34
N SER A 69 -0.24 11.36 -24.18
CA SER A 69 1.10 11.14 -24.75
C SER A 69 2.15 11.71 -23.80
N GLU A 70 2.19 11.23 -22.55
CA GLU A 70 3.48 11.06 -21.93
C GLU A 70 4.19 10.00 -22.76
N THR A 71 4.95 10.49 -23.72
CA THR A 71 5.98 9.72 -24.43
C THR A 71 6.86 9.16 -23.32
N ALA A 72 6.52 7.94 -22.91
CA ALA A 72 7.36 7.20 -21.99
C ALA A 72 8.75 7.19 -22.63
N PRO A 73 9.78 7.79 -22.01
CA PRO A 73 11.10 7.82 -22.61
C PRO A 73 11.43 6.37 -22.95
N ALA A 74 11.86 6.15 -24.21
CA ALA A 74 12.28 4.86 -24.74
C ALA A 74 13.54 4.42 -24.00
N GLY A 75 13.36 3.95 -22.78
CA GLY A 75 14.38 3.44 -21.89
C GLY A 75 14.10 1.96 -21.61
N ASN A 76 15.15 1.20 -21.31
CA ASN A 76 15.06 -0.20 -20.95
C ASN A 76 13.96 -0.40 -19.88
N ILE A 77 12.95 -1.21 -20.14
CA ILE A 77 11.80 -1.48 -19.26
C ILE A 77 12.28 -1.86 -17.85
N LEU A 78 13.37 -2.64 -17.76
CA LEU A 78 13.98 -3.03 -16.49
C LEU A 78 14.50 -1.85 -15.66
N VAL A 79 15.06 -0.82 -16.31
CA VAL A 79 15.54 0.39 -15.61
C VAL A 79 14.37 1.20 -15.08
N ARG A 80 13.28 1.30 -15.85
CA ARG A 80 12.05 2.01 -15.48
C ARG A 80 11.35 1.36 -14.29
N TYR A 81 11.27 0.03 -14.28
CA TYR A 81 10.57 -0.73 -13.22
C TYR A 81 11.50 -1.22 -12.10
N ARG A 82 12.78 -0.82 -12.09
CA ARG A 82 13.75 -1.25 -11.09
C ARG A 82 13.29 -0.95 -9.66
N ASN A 83 12.82 0.26 -9.39
CA ASN A 83 12.42 0.67 -8.03
C ASN A 83 11.17 -0.08 -7.57
N PRO A 84 10.07 -0.18 -8.35
CA PRO A 84 8.94 -1.03 -8.01
C PRO A 84 9.35 -2.50 -7.80
N ILE A 85 10.13 -3.09 -8.69
CA ILE A 85 10.56 -4.49 -8.56
C ILE A 85 11.37 -4.69 -7.27
N LEU A 86 12.33 -3.81 -6.98
CA LEU A 86 13.11 -3.86 -5.74
C LEU A 86 12.23 -3.73 -4.51
N SER A 87 11.22 -2.84 -4.54
CA SER A 87 10.28 -2.68 -3.43
C SER A 87 9.49 -3.96 -3.17
N PHE A 88 9.03 -4.64 -4.21
CA PHE A 88 8.35 -5.94 -4.06
C PHE A 88 9.31 -7.02 -3.54
N VAL A 89 10.53 -7.09 -4.05
CA VAL A 89 11.53 -8.06 -3.56
C VAL A 89 11.81 -7.86 -2.06
N ILE A 90 12.01 -6.61 -1.64
CA ILE A 90 12.24 -6.27 -0.22
C ILE A 90 11.02 -6.64 0.63
N PHE A 91 9.81 -6.38 0.13
CA PHE A 91 8.58 -6.73 0.82
C PHE A 91 8.40 -8.25 0.98
N PHE A 92 8.63 -9.02 -0.07
CA PHE A 92 8.57 -10.49 0.01
C PHE A 92 9.67 -11.07 0.91
N ALA A 93 10.88 -10.50 0.86
CA ALA A 93 11.94 -10.88 1.79
C ALA A 93 11.53 -10.62 3.25
N PHE A 94 10.90 -9.48 3.53
CA PHE A 94 10.33 -9.20 4.84
C PHE A 94 9.28 -10.24 5.25
N LEU A 95 8.31 -10.57 4.38
CA LEU A 95 7.29 -11.57 4.69
C LEU A 95 7.90 -12.94 5.03
N TYR A 96 8.98 -13.31 4.35
CA TYR A 96 9.69 -14.56 4.62
C TYR A 96 10.46 -14.54 5.94
N THR A 97 10.95 -13.38 6.34
CA THR A 97 11.82 -13.23 7.52
C THR A 97 11.10 -12.71 8.77
N VAL A 98 9.82 -12.30 8.67
CA VAL A 98 9.09 -11.70 9.79
C VAL A 98 8.93 -12.65 10.98
N ASP A 99 8.75 -13.95 10.75
CA ASP A 99 8.63 -14.96 11.80
C ASP A 99 9.95 -15.13 12.58
N PHE A 100 11.08 -14.91 11.92
CA PHE A 100 12.40 -15.04 12.53
C PHE A 100 12.87 -13.73 13.18
N LEU A 101 12.74 -12.59 12.50
CA LEU A 101 13.22 -11.28 12.97
C LEU A 101 12.21 -10.56 13.87
N GLY A 102 10.93 -10.93 13.78
CA GLY A 102 9.84 -10.22 14.43
C GLY A 102 9.45 -8.93 13.73
N MET A 103 8.29 -8.39 14.13
CA MET A 103 7.74 -7.17 13.54
C MET A 103 8.60 -5.93 13.79
N LEU A 104 9.22 -5.82 14.98
CA LEU A 104 10.00 -4.63 15.35
C LEU A 104 11.28 -4.49 14.51
N ILE A 105 12.10 -5.55 14.44
CA ILE A 105 13.35 -5.54 13.67
C ILE A 105 13.05 -5.64 12.19
N GLY A 106 12.26 -6.62 11.79
CA GLY A 106 11.91 -6.86 10.39
C GLY A 106 11.22 -5.65 9.75
N GLY A 107 10.24 -5.06 10.46
CA GLY A 107 9.56 -3.84 10.01
C GLY A 107 10.50 -2.63 9.90
N SER A 108 11.41 -2.45 10.86
CA SER A 108 12.41 -1.36 10.80
C SER A 108 13.35 -1.53 9.61
N LEU A 109 13.81 -2.76 9.35
CA LEU A 109 14.64 -3.08 8.18
C LEU A 109 13.88 -2.87 6.87
N LEU A 110 12.61 -3.27 6.81
CA LEU A 110 11.74 -3.05 5.65
C LEU A 110 11.64 -1.55 5.33
N VAL A 111 11.25 -0.73 6.31
CA VAL A 111 11.08 0.72 6.12
C VAL A 111 12.41 1.37 5.74
N PHE A 112 13.50 1.01 6.40
CA PHE A 112 14.85 1.51 6.09
C PHE A 112 15.26 1.17 4.65
N ALA A 113 15.08 -0.09 4.23
CA ALA A 113 15.41 -0.55 2.89
C ALA A 113 14.59 0.17 1.81
N LEU A 114 13.25 0.30 2.03
CA LEU A 114 12.38 1.02 1.10
C LEU A 114 12.75 2.50 0.98
N LEU A 115 13.00 3.20 2.10
CA LEU A 115 13.45 4.59 2.08
C LEU A 115 14.78 4.75 1.37
N THR A 116 15.69 3.76 1.50
CA THR A 116 17.01 3.79 0.84
C THR A 116 16.91 3.52 -0.66
N VAL A 117 15.98 2.65 -1.10
CA VAL A 117 15.76 2.37 -2.52
C VAL A 117 15.09 3.53 -3.22
N LEU A 118 14.11 4.16 -2.59
CA LEU A 118 13.29 5.23 -3.17
C LEU A 118 13.90 6.63 -2.95
N GLY A 119 14.72 6.80 -1.91
CA GLY A 119 15.27 8.08 -1.49
C GLY A 119 16.70 8.35 -1.94
N HIS A 120 17.26 9.45 -1.42
CA HIS A 120 18.64 9.85 -1.68
C HIS A 120 19.63 9.04 -0.84
N ARG A 121 20.71 8.57 -1.47
CA ARG A 121 21.71 7.66 -0.86
C ARG A 121 22.96 8.38 -0.31
N THR A 122 22.78 9.57 0.26
CA THR A 122 23.91 10.22 0.96
C THR A 122 23.97 9.79 2.42
N PRO A 123 25.16 9.82 3.10
CA PRO A 123 25.27 9.34 4.48
C PRO A 123 24.34 10.06 5.46
N LYS A 124 24.08 11.34 5.24
CA LYS A 124 23.11 12.12 6.05
C LYS A 124 21.68 11.58 5.89
N PHE A 125 21.25 11.26 4.68
CA PHE A 125 19.93 10.71 4.43
C PHE A 125 19.81 9.26 4.90
N LEU A 126 20.88 8.46 4.84
CA LEU A 126 20.87 7.11 5.40
C LEU A 126 20.62 7.12 6.91
N LEU A 127 21.26 8.05 7.64
CA LEU A 127 20.99 8.23 9.07
C LEU A 127 19.54 8.66 9.32
N LEU A 128 19.02 9.58 8.51
CA LEU A 128 17.62 10.01 8.59
C LEU A 128 16.65 8.85 8.30
N HIS A 129 16.93 8.05 7.29
CA HIS A 129 16.13 6.85 6.96
C HIS A 129 16.11 5.86 8.14
N ALA A 130 17.24 5.65 8.81
CA ALA A 130 17.33 4.79 9.99
C ALA A 130 16.49 5.34 11.15
N VAL A 131 16.60 6.62 11.44
CA VAL A 131 15.83 7.28 12.51
C VAL A 131 14.32 7.21 12.21
N ILE A 132 13.90 7.50 10.97
CA ILE A 132 12.50 7.41 10.56
C ILE A 132 12.00 5.95 10.65
N ALA A 133 12.78 4.99 10.18
CA ALA A 133 12.41 3.59 10.21
C ALA A 133 12.19 3.08 11.63
N VAL A 134 13.15 3.28 12.50
CA VAL A 134 13.07 2.85 13.91
C VAL A 134 11.99 3.62 14.65
N GLY A 135 11.91 4.93 14.45
CA GLY A 135 10.92 5.78 15.11
C GLY A 135 9.48 5.45 14.71
N SER A 136 9.21 5.29 13.41
CA SER A 136 7.86 4.99 12.94
C SER A 136 7.40 3.58 13.33
N VAL A 137 8.26 2.57 13.12
CA VAL A 137 7.92 1.19 13.48
C VAL A 137 7.84 1.02 15.00
N GLY A 138 8.76 1.64 15.75
CA GLY A 138 8.74 1.65 17.22
C GLY A 138 7.49 2.33 17.78
N ALA A 139 7.05 3.44 17.19
CA ALA A 139 5.81 4.12 17.58
C ALA A 139 4.58 3.24 17.33
N VAL A 140 4.48 2.61 16.15
CA VAL A 140 3.39 1.68 15.81
C VAL A 140 3.43 0.47 16.74
N TRP A 141 4.59 -0.14 16.95
CA TRP A 141 4.75 -1.29 17.85
C TRP A 141 4.33 -0.93 19.28
N SER A 142 4.76 0.22 19.79
CA SER A 142 4.38 0.71 21.13
C SER A 142 2.87 0.92 21.25
N LEU A 143 2.24 1.49 20.22
CA LEU A 143 0.79 1.70 20.18
C LEU A 143 0.05 0.36 20.30
N PHE A 144 0.44 -0.63 19.49
CA PHE A 144 -0.22 -1.93 19.50
C PHE A 144 0.02 -2.69 20.81
N THR A 145 1.25 -2.69 21.32
CA THR A 145 1.63 -3.45 22.51
C THR A 145 1.05 -2.83 23.78
N PHE A 146 1.20 -1.50 23.96
CA PHE A 146 0.82 -0.84 25.23
C PHE A 146 -0.60 -0.29 25.22
N ALA A 147 -1.04 0.35 24.12
CA ALA A 147 -2.37 0.96 24.07
C ALA A 147 -3.46 -0.05 23.70
N LEU A 148 -3.22 -0.89 22.70
CA LEU A 148 -4.20 -1.85 22.19
C LEU A 148 -4.08 -3.24 22.85
N ARG A 149 -2.97 -3.51 23.56
CA ARG A 149 -2.66 -4.82 24.16
C ARG A 149 -2.77 -5.98 23.16
N VAL A 150 -2.38 -5.73 21.91
CA VAL A 150 -2.31 -6.72 20.84
C VAL A 150 -0.88 -7.20 20.71
N TYR A 151 -0.66 -8.50 20.87
CA TYR A 151 0.65 -9.09 20.66
C TYR A 151 0.96 -9.13 19.17
N LEU A 152 1.99 -8.40 18.77
CA LEU A 152 2.55 -8.46 17.42
C LEU A 152 3.50 -9.66 17.33
N PRO A 153 3.72 -10.25 16.13
CA PRO A 153 4.63 -11.37 15.97
C PRO A 153 6.02 -11.05 16.52
N GLU A 154 6.38 -11.76 17.58
CA GLU A 154 7.73 -11.69 18.17
C GLU A 154 8.61 -12.64 17.37
N GLY A 155 9.77 -12.13 16.92
CA GLY A 155 10.73 -12.99 16.21
C GLY A 155 11.42 -13.96 17.18
N GLU A 156 11.90 -15.08 16.65
CA GLU A 156 12.71 -16.02 17.43
C GLU A 156 13.96 -15.39 18.04
N LEU A 157 14.49 -14.30 17.42
CA LEU A 157 15.68 -13.59 17.85
C LEU A 157 15.47 -12.66 19.05
N LEU A 158 14.27 -12.13 19.24
CA LEU A 158 13.94 -11.22 20.34
C LEU A 158 12.61 -11.63 20.96
N ARG A 159 12.66 -12.58 21.89
CA ARG A 159 11.56 -12.82 22.83
C ARG A 159 11.64 -11.78 23.92
N LEU A 160 10.85 -10.71 23.81
CA LEU A 160 10.83 -9.59 24.76
C LEU A 160 9.92 -9.87 25.97
N TYR A 161 9.17 -11.00 25.96
CA TYR A 161 8.31 -11.47 27.06
C TYR A 161 8.43 -12.98 27.25
#